data_bdfdae0540cb6c9d2cf3a601f3c5c9b4
#
_entry.id   bdfdae0540cb6c9d2cf3a601f3c5c9b4
#
_cell.length_a   1.000
_cell.length_b   1.000
_cell.length_c   1.000
_cell.angle_alpha   90.00
_cell.angle_beta   90.00
_cell.angle_gamma   90.00
#
_symmetry.space_group_name_H-M   'P 1'
#
loop_
_entity.id
_entity.type
_entity.pdbx_description
1 polymer ?
#
loop_
_entity_poly.entity_id
_entity_poly.type
_entity_poly.pdbx_seq_one_letter_code
_entity_poly.pdbx_strand_id
1 'polypeptide(L)'
;MAQSELSREEICDLAFRTTGQRSNYSWMAHRYGKLTSSHFGRAISLMNNPHSTNIQRLRDELFAPENLDHIPSIKWGVDHESVGIDAYQHITGNVVKPTGIWIFHNKIMGASPDGLVFTDPHAACAVGIREVKCPYSMREVEIDCDWEWQHHLHYLYCNKELKMMHDYYHQIQAAMAAVIVAWCDFVIWTPRKVKIQRIPRDYGWSMR
;
A
#
# COMPACT_ATOMS: atom_id res chain seq x y z
N MET A 1 10.14 31.97 2.49
CA MET A 1 8.77 31.87 3.04
C MET A 1 8.54 30.38 3.38
N ALA A 2 8.30 30.06 4.65
CA ALA A 2 7.93 28.69 5.02
C ALA A 2 6.58 28.37 4.36
N GLN A 3 6.52 27.33 3.54
CA GLN A 3 5.25 26.87 3.00
C GLN A 3 4.39 26.39 4.18
N SER A 4 3.19 26.93 4.33
CA SER A 4 2.25 26.48 5.38
C SER A 4 2.02 24.97 5.26
N GLU A 5 1.96 24.28 6.40
CA GLU A 5 1.57 22.87 6.45
C GLU A 5 0.16 22.68 5.89
N LEU A 6 -0.13 21.51 5.33
CA LEU A 6 -1.48 21.15 4.90
C LEU A 6 -2.36 20.87 6.11
N SER A 7 -3.56 21.43 6.13
CA SER A 7 -4.60 21.06 7.08
C SER A 7 -5.11 19.64 6.82
N ARG A 8 -5.73 19.04 7.83
CA ARG A 8 -6.36 17.71 7.66
C ARG A 8 -7.47 17.72 6.61
N GLU A 9 -8.23 18.80 6.54
CA GLU A 9 -9.31 18.97 5.55
C GLU A 9 -8.76 19.01 4.12
N GLU A 10 -7.69 19.76 3.88
CA GLU A 10 -7.02 19.81 2.57
C GLU A 10 -6.45 18.45 2.16
N ILE A 11 -5.92 17.67 3.11
CA ILE A 11 -5.43 16.30 2.85
C ILE A 11 -6.59 15.37 2.48
N CYS A 12 -7.71 15.44 3.19
CA CYS A 12 -8.90 14.62 2.91
C CYS A 12 -9.50 14.97 1.54
N ASP A 13 -9.62 16.25 1.23
CA ASP A 13 -10.12 16.74 -0.06
C ASP A 13 -9.20 16.29 -1.22
N LEU A 14 -7.90 16.38 -1.03
CA LEU A 14 -6.93 15.88 -2.01
C LEU A 14 -7.09 14.37 -2.24
N ALA A 15 -7.20 13.58 -1.16
CA ALA A 15 -7.39 12.15 -1.26
C ALA A 15 -8.69 11.79 -2.00
N PHE A 16 -9.76 12.55 -1.77
CA PHE A 16 -11.02 12.39 -2.50
C PHE A 16 -10.87 12.73 -3.99
N ARG A 17 -10.30 13.87 -4.34
CA ARG A 17 -10.13 14.33 -5.74
C ARG A 17 -9.17 13.47 -6.55
N THR A 18 -8.28 12.74 -5.89
CA THR A 18 -7.31 11.85 -6.53
C THR A 18 -7.73 10.37 -6.50
N THR A 19 -8.99 10.10 -6.15
CA THR A 19 -9.58 8.76 -6.26
C THR A 19 -9.48 8.25 -7.70
N GLY A 20 -9.34 6.93 -7.87
CA GLY A 20 -9.06 6.30 -9.17
C GLY A 20 -7.57 6.09 -9.44
N GLN A 21 -6.70 6.66 -8.59
CA GLN A 21 -5.26 6.43 -8.58
C GLN A 21 -4.63 6.45 -9.97
N ARG A 22 -4.17 5.33 -10.53
CA ARG A 22 -3.49 5.24 -11.83
C ARG A 22 -4.29 5.84 -12.99
N SER A 23 -5.63 5.83 -12.94
CA SER A 23 -6.49 6.44 -13.95
C SER A 23 -6.71 7.94 -13.75
N ASN A 24 -6.22 8.52 -12.66
CA ASN A 24 -6.40 9.92 -12.31
C ASN A 24 -5.10 10.71 -12.52
N TYR A 25 -5.09 11.62 -13.50
CA TYR A 25 -3.92 12.45 -13.80
C TYR A 25 -3.45 13.28 -12.59
N SER A 26 -4.39 13.82 -11.80
CA SER A 26 -4.06 14.58 -10.59
C SER A 26 -3.32 13.73 -9.56
N TRP A 27 -3.67 12.44 -9.42
CA TRP A 27 -2.95 11.51 -8.56
C TRP A 27 -1.49 11.33 -9.00
N MET A 28 -1.25 11.16 -10.31
CA MET A 28 0.10 11.05 -10.85
C MET A 28 0.92 12.32 -10.59
N ALA A 29 0.32 13.50 -10.84
CA ALA A 29 0.96 14.78 -10.61
C ALA A 29 1.35 15.00 -9.13
N HIS A 30 0.49 14.59 -8.18
CA HIS A 30 0.77 14.72 -6.75
C HIS A 30 1.78 13.71 -6.22
N ARG A 31 2.04 12.61 -6.92
CA ARG A 31 3.09 11.64 -6.59
C ARG A 31 4.47 12.08 -7.07
N TYR A 32 4.53 12.89 -8.10
CA TYR A 32 5.79 13.34 -8.69
C TYR A 32 6.71 13.98 -7.65
N GLY A 33 7.94 13.49 -7.55
CA GLY A 33 8.96 13.96 -6.62
C GLY A 33 8.69 13.67 -5.15
N LYS A 34 7.65 12.89 -4.80
CA LYS A 34 7.33 12.53 -3.42
C LYS A 34 7.74 11.11 -3.09
N LEU A 35 8.28 10.92 -1.89
CA LEU A 35 8.49 9.60 -1.35
C LEU A 35 7.12 8.99 -0.95
N THR A 36 6.64 8.05 -1.74
CA THR A 36 5.37 7.37 -1.45
C THR A 36 5.58 6.09 -0.66
N SER A 37 4.55 5.66 0.08
CA SER A 37 4.60 4.52 1.01
C SER A 37 5.20 3.25 0.39
N SER A 38 4.95 3.00 -0.89
CA SER A 38 5.53 1.85 -1.63
C SER A 38 7.06 1.87 -1.74
N HIS A 39 7.70 3.01 -1.49
CA HIS A 39 9.15 3.17 -1.51
C HIS A 39 9.78 3.27 -0.11
N PHE A 40 8.97 3.28 0.96
CA PHE A 40 9.47 3.54 2.32
C PHE A 40 10.44 2.46 2.81
N GLY A 41 10.15 1.18 2.59
CA GLY A 41 11.06 0.10 2.98
C GLY A 41 12.43 0.25 2.32
N ARG A 42 12.43 0.53 1.01
CA ARG A 42 13.67 0.79 0.27
C ARG A 42 14.37 2.07 0.75
N ALA A 43 13.64 3.13 1.04
CA ALA A 43 14.24 4.36 1.57
C ALA A 43 14.89 4.12 2.94
N ILE A 44 14.24 3.39 3.85
CA ILE A 44 14.80 3.00 5.16
C ILE A 44 16.08 2.17 4.97
N SER A 45 16.06 1.19 4.06
CA SER A 45 17.25 0.38 3.75
C SER A 45 18.42 1.24 3.23
N LEU A 46 18.14 2.25 2.41
CA LEU A 46 19.14 3.16 1.88
C LEU A 46 19.68 4.15 2.93
N MET A 47 18.87 4.56 3.90
CA MET A 47 19.34 5.35 5.04
C MET A 47 20.38 4.62 5.86
N ASN A 48 20.25 3.29 5.98
CA ASN A 48 21.23 2.43 6.65
C ASN A 48 22.47 2.13 5.78
N ASN A 49 22.43 2.46 4.48
CA ASN A 49 23.55 2.30 3.56
C ASN A 49 23.65 3.51 2.58
N PRO A 50 24.10 4.67 3.08
CA PRO A 50 24.07 5.94 2.31
C PRO A 50 25.02 5.98 1.09
N HIS A 51 25.93 5.02 0.97
CA HIS A 51 26.83 4.92 -0.20
C HIS A 51 26.30 3.97 -1.30
N SER A 52 25.08 3.48 -1.15
CA SER A 52 24.47 2.58 -2.13
C SER A 52 24.19 3.31 -3.45
N THR A 53 24.57 2.69 -4.57
CA THR A 53 24.21 3.17 -5.92
C THR A 53 22.70 3.18 -6.18
N ASN A 54 21.92 2.47 -5.35
CA ASN A 54 20.46 2.42 -5.46
C ASN A 54 19.77 3.72 -5.06
N ILE A 55 20.47 4.67 -4.44
CA ILE A 55 19.93 6.01 -4.12
C ILE A 55 19.54 6.74 -5.42
N GLN A 56 20.44 6.72 -6.42
CA GLN A 56 20.15 7.34 -7.71
C GLN A 56 18.94 6.69 -8.38
N ARG A 57 18.85 5.36 -8.35
CA ARG A 57 17.70 4.63 -8.90
C ARG A 57 16.39 5.00 -8.20
N LEU A 58 16.38 5.13 -6.86
CA LEU A 58 15.19 5.58 -6.14
C LEU A 58 14.80 7.01 -6.58
N ARG A 59 15.78 7.92 -6.68
CA ARG A 59 15.54 9.27 -7.16
C ARG A 59 14.92 9.28 -8.55
N ASP A 60 15.47 8.50 -9.48
CA ASP A 60 14.99 8.45 -10.85
C ASP A 60 13.54 7.95 -10.90
N GLU A 61 13.18 6.94 -10.11
CA GLU A 61 11.79 6.44 -9.98
C GLU A 61 10.82 7.50 -9.42
N LEU A 62 11.27 8.39 -8.52
CA LEU A 62 10.43 9.46 -7.97
C LEU A 62 10.19 10.60 -8.96
N PHE A 63 11.18 10.92 -9.82
CA PHE A 63 11.13 12.06 -10.72
C PHE A 63 10.91 11.69 -12.21
N ALA A 64 11.08 10.43 -12.57
CA ALA A 64 10.85 9.94 -13.92
C ALA A 64 10.32 8.50 -13.85
N PRO A 65 9.10 8.27 -13.31
CA PRO A 65 8.56 6.93 -13.16
C PRO A 65 8.40 6.26 -14.54
N GLU A 66 8.98 5.08 -14.68
CA GLU A 66 8.82 4.26 -15.88
C GLU A 66 7.40 3.64 -15.95
N ASN A 67 6.90 3.47 -17.16
CA ASN A 67 5.72 2.64 -17.37
C ASN A 67 6.13 1.17 -17.28
N LEU A 68 5.66 0.48 -16.25
CA LEU A 68 5.94 -0.92 -15.96
C LEU A 68 4.78 -1.86 -16.33
N ASP A 69 3.74 -1.37 -17.03
CA ASP A 69 2.55 -2.17 -17.37
C ASP A 69 2.85 -3.34 -18.32
N HIS A 70 4.01 -3.30 -18.98
CA HIS A 70 4.51 -4.41 -19.79
C HIS A 70 5.06 -5.59 -18.98
N ILE A 71 5.31 -5.40 -17.68
CA ILE A 71 5.82 -6.46 -16.78
C ILE A 71 4.66 -7.37 -16.35
N PRO A 72 4.69 -8.68 -16.67
CA PRO A 72 3.56 -9.58 -16.43
C PRO A 72 3.09 -9.62 -14.97
N SER A 73 4.01 -9.56 -14.00
CA SER A 73 3.66 -9.57 -12.58
C SER A 73 2.97 -8.29 -12.12
N ILE A 74 3.35 -7.14 -12.69
CA ILE A 74 2.71 -5.86 -12.39
C ILE A 74 1.33 -5.80 -13.02
N LYS A 75 1.24 -6.17 -14.30
CA LYS A 75 -0.05 -6.24 -15.00
C LYS A 75 -1.02 -7.16 -14.29
N TRP A 76 -0.58 -8.35 -13.89
CA TRP A 76 -1.40 -9.30 -13.12
C TRP A 76 -1.93 -8.68 -11.82
N GLY A 77 -1.07 -8.00 -11.05
CA GLY A 77 -1.47 -7.32 -9.83
C GLY A 77 -2.58 -6.29 -10.06
N VAL A 78 -2.42 -5.47 -11.10
CA VAL A 78 -3.39 -4.44 -11.48
C VAL A 78 -4.71 -5.05 -11.95
N ASP A 79 -4.65 -6.06 -12.82
CA ASP A 79 -5.83 -6.71 -13.41
C ASP A 79 -6.68 -7.44 -12.35
N HIS A 80 -6.08 -7.90 -11.24
CA HIS A 80 -6.76 -8.71 -10.21
C HIS A 80 -7.00 -7.98 -8.89
N GLU A 81 -6.55 -6.74 -8.74
CA GLU A 81 -6.75 -5.96 -7.51
C GLU A 81 -8.22 -5.83 -7.15
N SER A 82 -9.08 -5.49 -8.12
CA SER A 82 -10.53 -5.37 -7.90
C SER A 82 -11.16 -6.70 -7.44
N VAL A 83 -10.72 -7.82 -8.01
CA VAL A 83 -11.19 -9.15 -7.61
C VAL A 83 -10.81 -9.46 -6.16
N GLY A 84 -9.58 -9.10 -5.77
CA GLY A 84 -9.12 -9.22 -4.37
C GLY A 84 -9.91 -8.33 -3.41
N ILE A 85 -10.33 -7.14 -3.86
CA ILE A 85 -11.21 -6.22 -3.12
C ILE A 85 -12.57 -6.86 -2.86
N ASP A 86 -13.21 -7.36 -3.91
CA ASP A 86 -14.54 -7.97 -3.84
C ASP A 86 -14.52 -9.21 -2.95
N ALA A 87 -13.48 -10.04 -3.08
CA ALA A 87 -13.30 -11.21 -2.22
C ALA A 87 -13.14 -10.82 -0.73
N TYR A 88 -12.36 -9.77 -0.43
CA TYR A 88 -12.22 -9.23 0.92
C TYR A 88 -13.57 -8.78 1.49
N GLN A 89 -14.34 -7.98 0.74
CA GLN A 89 -15.65 -7.49 1.17
C GLN A 89 -16.63 -8.64 1.43
N HIS A 90 -16.63 -9.64 0.54
CA HIS A 90 -17.47 -10.83 0.70
C HIS A 90 -17.14 -11.63 1.99
N ILE A 91 -15.85 -11.82 2.28
CA ILE A 91 -15.38 -12.58 3.45
C ILE A 91 -15.64 -11.84 4.76
N THR A 92 -15.40 -10.53 4.77
CA THR A 92 -15.40 -9.75 6.03
C THR A 92 -16.71 -9.02 6.32
N GLY A 93 -17.54 -8.82 5.30
CA GLY A 93 -18.72 -7.96 5.38
C GLY A 93 -18.41 -6.46 5.49
N ASN A 94 -17.14 -6.06 5.48
CA ASN A 94 -16.74 -4.67 5.51
C ASN A 94 -17.00 -3.99 4.16
N VAL A 95 -17.25 -2.69 4.21
CA VAL A 95 -17.37 -1.84 3.02
C VAL A 95 -16.02 -1.21 2.72
N VAL A 96 -15.57 -1.30 1.47
CA VAL A 96 -14.36 -0.63 1.02
C VAL A 96 -14.72 0.54 0.11
N LYS A 97 -14.27 1.75 0.48
CA LYS A 97 -14.39 2.93 -0.38
C LYS A 97 -13.03 3.23 -1.02
N PRO A 98 -12.99 3.50 -2.33
CA PRO A 98 -11.77 3.88 -3.01
C PRO A 98 -11.25 5.23 -2.49
N THR A 99 -9.94 5.42 -2.55
CA THR A 99 -9.28 6.66 -2.13
C THR A 99 -8.07 6.95 -3.02
N GLY A 100 -7.58 8.18 -2.96
CA GLY A 100 -6.41 8.61 -3.71
C GLY A 100 -5.17 8.74 -2.83
N ILE A 101 -4.42 9.84 -3.04
CA ILE A 101 -3.16 10.09 -2.32
C ILE A 101 -3.40 10.89 -1.04
N TRP A 102 -2.87 10.40 0.07
CA TRP A 102 -2.79 11.03 1.37
C TRP A 102 -1.39 11.59 1.56
N ILE A 103 -1.28 12.92 1.60
CA ILE A 103 0.01 13.60 1.76
C ILE A 103 0.27 13.87 3.24
N PHE A 104 1.50 13.64 3.69
CA PHE A 104 1.93 14.05 5.03
C PHE A 104 2.06 15.58 5.11
N HIS A 105 1.93 16.14 6.33
CA HIS A 105 2.02 17.60 6.55
C HIS A 105 3.30 18.22 5.97
N ASN A 106 4.41 17.47 5.93
CA ASN A 106 5.67 17.91 5.34
C ASN A 106 5.65 18.07 3.80
N LYS A 107 4.58 17.66 3.13
CA LYS A 107 4.37 17.71 1.66
C LYS A 107 5.39 16.91 0.82
N ILE A 108 6.33 16.22 1.46
CA ILE A 108 7.40 15.46 0.80
C ILE A 108 7.02 13.97 0.66
N MET A 109 6.19 13.48 1.60
CA MET A 109 5.79 12.08 1.68
C MET A 109 4.30 11.92 1.46
N GLY A 110 3.91 10.72 0.99
CA GLY A 110 2.50 10.38 0.79
C GLY A 110 2.25 8.88 0.76
N ALA A 111 0.97 8.52 0.81
CA ALA A 111 0.51 7.14 0.71
C ALA A 111 -0.77 7.06 -0.11
N SER A 112 -0.93 5.97 -0.85
CA SER A 112 -2.17 5.66 -1.58
C SER A 112 -2.57 4.24 -1.23
N PRO A 113 -3.30 4.03 -0.12
CA PRO A 113 -3.81 2.70 0.21
C PRO A 113 -4.82 2.23 -0.83
N ASP A 114 -4.97 0.93 -1.00
CA ASP A 114 -5.89 0.35 -1.98
C ASP A 114 -7.37 0.53 -1.58
N GLY A 115 -7.65 1.01 -0.38
CA GLY A 115 -8.98 1.43 0.05
C GLY A 115 -9.09 1.76 1.52
N LEU A 116 -10.11 2.57 1.82
CA LEU A 116 -10.56 2.87 3.18
C LEU A 116 -11.61 1.85 3.60
N VAL A 117 -11.49 1.30 4.80
CA VAL A 117 -12.41 0.29 5.34
C VAL A 117 -13.41 0.93 6.29
N PHE A 118 -14.69 0.59 6.09
CA PHE A 118 -15.82 1.01 6.90
C PHE A 118 -16.59 -0.23 7.37
N THR A 119 -17.08 -0.21 8.58
CA THR A 119 -17.97 -1.27 9.11
C THR A 119 -19.42 -1.08 8.67
N ASP A 120 -19.77 0.10 8.23
CA ASP A 120 -21.10 0.50 7.77
C ASP A 120 -20.96 1.41 6.55
N PRO A 121 -21.78 1.24 5.48
CA PRO A 121 -21.77 2.09 4.28
C PRO A 121 -21.99 3.58 4.57
N HIS A 122 -22.72 3.91 5.66
CA HIS A 122 -23.07 5.25 6.08
C HIS A 122 -22.13 5.83 7.13
N ALA A 123 -21.13 5.06 7.58
CA ALA A 123 -20.16 5.56 8.56
C ALA A 123 -19.40 6.79 8.01
N ALA A 124 -19.26 7.82 8.85
CA ALA A 124 -18.60 9.07 8.48
C ALA A 124 -17.07 8.90 8.38
N CYS A 125 -16.48 7.96 9.15
CA CYS A 125 -15.03 7.78 9.23
C CYS A 125 -14.63 6.34 8.91
N ALA A 126 -13.51 6.19 8.22
CA ALA A 126 -12.88 4.91 8.05
C ALA A 126 -12.35 4.38 9.39
N VAL A 127 -12.53 3.09 9.64
CA VAL A 127 -11.99 2.40 10.84
C VAL A 127 -10.61 1.79 10.61
N GLY A 128 -10.23 1.60 9.36
CA GLY A 128 -8.96 1.06 8.93
C GLY A 128 -8.70 1.31 7.46
N ILE A 129 -7.60 0.76 6.98
CA ILE A 129 -7.27 0.70 5.56
C ILE A 129 -7.08 -0.74 5.13
N ARG A 130 -6.97 -0.94 3.84
CA ARG A 130 -6.68 -2.23 3.22
C ARG A 130 -5.55 -2.07 2.20
N GLU A 131 -4.70 -3.09 2.14
CA GLU A 131 -3.67 -3.27 1.12
C GLU A 131 -3.81 -4.66 0.51
N VAL A 132 -3.96 -4.75 -0.81
CA VAL A 132 -4.14 -6.01 -1.55
C VAL A 132 -2.87 -6.36 -2.30
N LYS A 133 -2.51 -7.63 -2.25
CA LYS A 133 -1.46 -8.19 -3.11
C LYS A 133 -2.02 -9.40 -3.86
N CYS A 134 -1.84 -9.38 -5.19
CA CYS A 134 -2.19 -10.47 -6.09
C CYS A 134 -0.89 -11.05 -6.66
N PRO A 135 -0.20 -11.95 -5.96
CA PRO A 135 1.13 -12.41 -6.36
C PRO A 135 1.07 -13.26 -7.63
N TYR A 136 1.76 -12.83 -8.70
CA TYR A 136 1.85 -13.55 -9.96
C TYR A 136 2.43 -14.97 -9.81
N SER A 137 3.35 -15.16 -8.84
CA SER A 137 3.92 -16.46 -8.52
C SER A 137 2.89 -17.49 -8.04
N MET A 138 1.73 -17.04 -7.56
CA MET A 138 0.67 -17.89 -7.02
C MET A 138 -0.47 -18.14 -8.00
N ARG A 139 -0.41 -17.65 -9.24
CA ARG A 139 -1.54 -17.68 -10.20
C ARG A 139 -1.98 -19.10 -10.57
N GLU A 140 -1.05 -20.06 -10.57
CA GLU A 140 -1.28 -21.46 -10.95
C GLU A 140 -1.03 -22.44 -9.79
N VAL A 141 -0.72 -21.93 -8.59
CA VAL A 141 -0.38 -22.78 -7.44
C VAL A 141 -1.66 -23.31 -6.81
N GLU A 142 -1.75 -24.64 -6.71
CA GLU A 142 -2.75 -25.27 -5.86
C GLU A 142 -2.31 -25.15 -4.39
N ILE A 143 -3.20 -24.64 -3.56
CA ILE A 143 -2.90 -24.37 -2.16
C ILE A 143 -3.58 -25.45 -1.31
N ASP A 144 -2.97 -26.60 -1.23
CA ASP A 144 -3.48 -27.73 -0.46
C ASP A 144 -3.12 -27.61 1.02
N CYS A 145 -1.96 -27.08 1.31
CA CYS A 145 -1.49 -26.85 2.65
C CYS A 145 -0.84 -25.46 2.82
N ASP A 146 -0.47 -25.14 4.05
CA ASP A 146 0.08 -23.83 4.39
C ASP A 146 1.51 -23.60 3.94
N TRP A 147 2.19 -24.66 3.53
CA TRP A 147 3.58 -24.61 3.06
C TRP A 147 3.73 -23.80 1.77
N GLU A 148 2.75 -23.88 0.86
CA GLU A 148 2.79 -23.15 -0.43
C GLU A 148 2.89 -21.65 -0.23
N TRP A 149 2.25 -21.10 0.80
CA TRP A 149 2.35 -19.67 1.11
C TRP A 149 3.79 -19.24 1.37
N GLN A 150 4.55 -20.03 2.13
CA GLN A 150 5.94 -19.69 2.48
C GLN A 150 6.90 -19.93 1.34
N HIS A 151 6.70 -21.01 0.59
CA HIS A 151 7.56 -21.37 -0.53
C HIS A 151 7.52 -20.32 -1.65
N HIS A 152 6.35 -19.80 -1.94
CA HIS A 152 6.14 -18.86 -3.03
C HIS A 152 6.18 -17.38 -2.61
N LEU A 153 5.98 -17.07 -1.33
CA LEU A 153 5.88 -15.71 -0.82
C LEU A 153 6.95 -15.43 0.25
N HIS A 154 8.13 -15.07 -0.21
CA HIS A 154 9.31 -14.80 0.62
C HIS A 154 9.10 -13.70 1.68
N TYR A 155 8.08 -12.88 1.54
CA TYR A 155 7.73 -11.82 2.48
C TYR A 155 6.92 -12.29 3.69
N LEU A 156 6.57 -13.57 3.77
CA LEU A 156 5.92 -14.17 4.93
C LEU A 156 6.89 -14.93 5.81
N TYR A 157 6.63 -14.92 7.13
CA TYR A 157 7.26 -15.83 8.09
C TYR A 157 6.66 -17.25 8.01
N CYS A 158 7.24 -18.20 8.75
CA CYS A 158 6.74 -19.57 8.83
C CYS A 158 5.31 -19.67 9.41
N ASN A 159 4.89 -18.72 10.25
CA ASN A 159 3.51 -18.59 10.72
C ASN A 159 2.59 -17.89 9.72
N LYS A 160 3.07 -17.62 8.52
CA LYS A 160 2.37 -16.93 7.43
C LYS A 160 2.03 -15.46 7.70
N GLU A 161 2.65 -14.85 8.70
CA GLU A 161 2.53 -13.41 8.93
C GLU A 161 3.51 -12.61 8.09
N LEU A 162 3.13 -11.39 7.74
CA LEU A 162 4.00 -10.47 7.02
C LEU A 162 5.25 -10.15 7.84
N LYS A 163 6.42 -10.27 7.23
CA LYS A 163 7.70 -9.93 7.84
C LYS A 163 7.77 -8.44 8.15
N MET A 164 8.04 -8.08 9.40
CA MET A 164 8.10 -6.68 9.86
C MET A 164 9.22 -5.87 9.19
N MET A 165 10.26 -6.53 8.68
CA MET A 165 11.37 -5.88 7.95
C MET A 165 11.14 -5.82 6.44
N HIS A 166 10.01 -6.31 5.93
CA HIS A 166 9.71 -6.29 4.51
C HIS A 166 9.11 -4.95 4.07
N ASP A 167 9.37 -4.55 2.82
CA ASP A 167 8.88 -3.30 2.24
C ASP A 167 7.35 -3.13 2.38
N TYR A 168 6.59 -4.21 2.28
CA TYR A 168 5.13 -4.18 2.46
C TYR A 168 4.72 -3.79 3.88
N TYR A 169 5.46 -4.21 4.91
CA TYR A 169 5.17 -3.78 6.27
C TYR A 169 5.38 -2.27 6.42
N HIS A 170 6.49 -1.75 5.91
CA HIS A 170 6.78 -0.33 5.94
C HIS A 170 5.77 0.47 5.12
N GLN A 171 5.33 -0.04 3.96
CA GLN A 171 4.26 0.54 3.15
C GLN A 171 2.97 0.68 3.93
N ILE A 172 2.54 -0.38 4.62
CA ILE A 172 1.32 -0.45 5.42
C ILE A 172 1.39 0.51 6.61
N GLN A 173 2.48 0.52 7.37
CA GLN A 173 2.65 1.41 8.52
C GLN A 173 2.60 2.88 8.09
N ALA A 174 3.27 3.23 7.00
CA ALA A 174 3.24 4.57 6.44
C ALA A 174 1.83 4.97 5.97
N ALA A 175 1.11 4.07 5.32
CA ALA A 175 -0.26 4.33 4.87
C ALA A 175 -1.22 4.56 6.05
N MET A 176 -1.11 3.74 7.12
CA MET A 176 -1.88 3.95 8.34
C MET A 176 -1.55 5.28 9.03
N ALA A 177 -0.27 5.69 9.00
CA ALA A 177 0.14 6.98 9.56
C ALA A 177 -0.43 8.16 8.76
N ALA A 178 -0.44 8.10 7.43
CA ALA A 178 -0.99 9.15 6.57
C ALA A 178 -2.50 9.29 6.70
N VAL A 179 -3.22 8.18 6.75
CA VAL A 179 -4.70 8.15 6.89
C VAL A 179 -5.14 8.41 8.33
N ILE A 180 -4.27 8.17 9.32
CA ILE A 180 -4.54 8.25 10.78
C ILE A 180 -5.59 7.20 11.19
N VAL A 181 -5.31 5.94 10.88
CA VAL A 181 -6.12 4.79 11.29
C VAL A 181 -5.30 3.83 12.15
N ALA A 182 -5.98 2.95 12.90
CA ALA A 182 -5.35 2.09 13.88
C ALA A 182 -4.90 0.72 13.33
N TRP A 183 -5.38 0.33 12.15
CA TRP A 183 -5.06 -0.97 11.56
C TRP A 183 -5.19 -0.99 10.04
N CYS A 184 -4.53 -1.97 9.43
CA CYS A 184 -4.63 -2.32 8.03
C CYS A 184 -4.95 -3.80 7.87
N ASP A 185 -5.92 -4.16 7.04
CA ASP A 185 -6.10 -5.53 6.59
C ASP A 185 -5.21 -5.76 5.35
N PHE A 186 -4.15 -6.54 5.55
CA PHE A 186 -3.26 -7.00 4.50
C PHE A 186 -3.86 -8.24 3.85
N VAL A 187 -4.25 -8.10 2.59
CA VAL A 187 -4.96 -9.12 1.83
C VAL A 187 -4.03 -9.71 0.78
N ILE A 188 -3.87 -11.02 0.79
CA ILE A 188 -3.20 -11.76 -0.28
C ILE A 188 -4.29 -12.55 -1.01
N TRP A 189 -4.54 -12.15 -2.24
CA TRP A 189 -5.49 -12.82 -3.10
C TRP A 189 -4.78 -13.73 -4.10
N THR A 190 -5.30 -14.93 -4.26
CA THR A 190 -4.92 -15.87 -5.31
C THR A 190 -6.18 -16.44 -5.95
N PRO A 191 -6.11 -17.04 -7.15
CA PRO A 191 -7.28 -17.70 -7.75
C PRO A 191 -7.88 -18.84 -6.91
N ARG A 192 -7.13 -19.36 -5.93
CA ARG A 192 -7.51 -20.52 -5.10
C ARG A 192 -7.94 -20.14 -3.68
N LYS A 193 -7.23 -19.22 -3.06
CA LYS A 193 -7.48 -18.84 -1.66
C LYS A 193 -7.21 -17.35 -1.43
N VAL A 194 -7.89 -16.81 -0.44
CA VAL A 194 -7.64 -15.46 0.08
C VAL A 194 -7.10 -15.59 1.50
N LYS A 195 -6.03 -14.86 1.79
CA LYS A 195 -5.50 -14.71 3.13
C LYS A 195 -5.64 -13.26 3.56
N ILE A 196 -6.17 -13.04 4.76
CA ILE A 196 -6.33 -11.72 5.36
C ILE A 196 -5.57 -11.73 6.69
N GLN A 197 -4.70 -10.74 6.87
CA GLN A 197 -3.99 -10.49 8.12
C GLN A 197 -4.27 -9.07 8.57
N ARG A 198 -4.86 -8.89 9.75
CA ARG A 198 -4.98 -7.58 10.37
C ARG A 198 -3.65 -7.19 11.01
N ILE A 199 -3.10 -6.07 10.56
CA ILE A 199 -1.85 -5.51 11.06
C ILE A 199 -2.19 -4.25 11.85
N PRO A 200 -1.91 -4.20 13.16
CA PRO A 200 -2.10 -3.00 13.95
C PRO A 200 -1.07 -1.93 13.58
N ARG A 201 -1.44 -0.67 13.79
CA ARG A 201 -0.50 0.44 13.67
C ARG A 201 0.55 0.34 14.78
N ASP A 202 1.80 0.33 14.37
CA ASP A 202 2.95 0.44 15.28
C ASP A 202 3.25 1.92 15.51
N TYR A 203 2.90 2.45 16.67
CA TYR A 203 3.15 3.84 17.04
C TYR A 203 4.64 4.13 17.32
N GLY A 204 5.45 3.09 17.51
CA GLY A 204 6.91 3.18 17.58
C GLY A 204 7.58 3.18 16.23
N TRP A 205 6.85 2.82 15.16
CA TRP A 205 7.36 2.84 13.79
C TRP A 205 7.62 4.28 13.36
N SER A 206 8.83 4.54 12.97
CA SER A 206 9.24 5.81 12.37
C SER A 206 10.28 5.52 11.29
N MET A 207 10.46 6.43 10.36
CA MET A 207 11.59 6.41 9.43
C MET A 207 12.87 6.90 10.13
N ARG A 208 13.24 6.24 11.23
CA ARG A 208 14.50 6.53 11.94
C ARG A 208 15.66 5.89 11.23
#